data_07ff868a6b6ab36337feb1bdb2fa37fe
#
_entry.id   07ff868a6b6ab36337feb1bdb2fa37fe
#
_cell.length_a   1.000
_cell.length_b   1.000
_cell.length_c   1.000
_cell.angle_alpha   90.00
_cell.angle_beta   90.00
_cell.angle_gamma   90.00
#
_symmetry.space_group_name_H-M   'P 1'
#
loop_
_entity.id
_entity.type
_entity.pdbx_description
1 polymer ?
#
loop_
_entity_poly.entity_id
_entity_poly.type
_entity_poly.pdbx_seq_one_letter_code
_entity_poly.pdbx_strand_id
1 'polypeptide(L)'
;MLTLGALVATAPHADLRLPPIEPFLPMCALTVFSTSLIAAFLLGAQFIVMRRPILGTLAGAYAFAAITVALQLLAFPGVFAPTGLLGARHESAAWLWTFWHGGFPLFVVLAMLTRYRLAKRLSNTRHVGRWLATLAGVPIAVAIALGLVALRADLPAPFGPSLDNALLAADPVAIVIWTINLGAIAAALFVGRMRTMLDIWLVVVLLASFTDTSLNLLSTARFTAGWYVARLFSMIAPGILVCVLVWEVTVLYRRLFDAHASLMRTASHDALTMVYNRSYFNEQFERAFHYARRHNTPLALVMVDVDHFKQYNDTFGHLQGDTCLAAVAAALSGVAGRANDFVARYGGEEFAVVLPGADERGAATIAERARQAVERLRIAADTAPGYVTVSAGYAASSGNPFETPGALIAAADAALYRAKMLGRNVSAAPHHDMQDTAMRD
;
A
#
# COMPACT_ATOMS: atom_id res chain seq x y z
N MET A 1 -1.34 24.16 -18.16
CA MET A 1 -1.04 25.61 -18.24
C MET A 1 0.46 25.88 -18.26
N LEU A 2 1.27 25.39 -17.32
CA LEU A 2 2.73 25.62 -17.32
C LEU A 2 3.44 25.14 -18.59
N THR A 3 3.11 23.97 -19.14
CA THR A 3 3.71 23.41 -20.36
C THR A 3 3.45 24.29 -21.59
N LEU A 4 2.21 24.69 -21.83
CA LEU A 4 1.85 25.57 -22.92
C LEU A 4 2.38 27.00 -22.73
N GLY A 5 2.39 27.49 -21.49
CA GLY A 5 3.01 28.78 -21.15
C GLY A 5 4.52 28.80 -21.46
N ALA A 6 5.23 27.70 -21.12
CA ALA A 6 6.63 27.55 -21.47
C ALA A 6 6.85 27.47 -22.98
N LEU A 7 5.97 26.76 -23.72
CA LEU A 7 6.04 26.74 -25.20
C LEU A 7 5.92 28.16 -25.79
N VAL A 8 4.89 28.90 -25.37
CA VAL A 8 4.64 30.26 -25.90
C VAL A 8 5.75 31.21 -25.50
N ALA A 9 6.32 31.11 -24.32
CA ALA A 9 7.43 31.95 -23.85
C ALA A 9 8.76 31.62 -24.58
N THR A 10 9.02 30.33 -24.90
CA THR A 10 10.29 29.89 -25.49
C THR A 10 10.28 29.94 -27.00
N ALA A 11 9.15 29.70 -27.67
CA ALA A 11 9.05 29.62 -29.12
C ALA A 11 9.65 30.83 -29.87
N PRO A 12 9.43 32.12 -29.43
CA PRO A 12 10.03 33.27 -30.13
C PRO A 12 11.57 33.32 -30.00
N HIS A 13 12.16 32.60 -29.05
CA HIS A 13 13.58 32.58 -28.75
C HIS A 13 14.19 31.20 -28.97
N ALA A 14 13.47 30.30 -29.65
CA ALA A 14 13.87 28.89 -29.76
C ALA A 14 15.25 28.73 -30.42
N ASP A 15 15.61 29.61 -31.36
CA ASP A 15 16.90 29.60 -32.07
C ASP A 15 18.03 30.32 -31.36
N LEU A 16 17.79 30.95 -30.20
CA LEU A 16 18.84 31.62 -29.46
C LEU A 16 19.93 30.62 -29.07
N ARG A 17 21.14 30.79 -29.63
CA ARG A 17 22.28 29.92 -29.31
C ARG A 17 22.77 30.13 -27.89
N LEU A 18 22.93 29.01 -27.17
CA LEU A 18 23.47 28.98 -25.81
C LEU A 18 24.82 28.24 -25.81
N PRO A 19 25.66 28.42 -24.78
CA PRO A 19 26.90 27.65 -24.65
C PRO A 19 26.65 26.15 -24.70
N PRO A 20 27.49 25.38 -25.40
CA PRO A 20 27.36 23.93 -25.49
C PRO A 20 27.68 23.27 -24.17
N ILE A 21 26.76 22.41 -23.69
CA ILE A 21 26.95 21.55 -22.51
C ILE A 21 26.99 20.12 -23.03
N GLU A 22 28.20 19.61 -23.35
CA GLU A 22 28.37 18.28 -23.94
C GLU A 22 27.71 17.13 -23.17
N PRO A 23 27.80 17.01 -21.82
CA PRO A 23 27.16 15.93 -21.08
C PRO A 23 25.64 16.03 -20.98
N PHE A 24 25.04 17.14 -21.43
CA PHE A 24 23.60 17.38 -21.29
C PHE A 24 22.75 16.34 -22.03
N LEU A 25 23.10 16.00 -23.26
CA LEU A 25 22.35 15.02 -24.05
C LEU A 25 22.41 13.60 -23.45
N PRO A 26 23.57 13.03 -23.10
CA PRO A 26 23.64 11.76 -22.40
C PRO A 26 22.86 11.72 -21.09
N MET A 27 22.94 12.80 -20.28
CA MET A 27 22.19 12.90 -19.02
C MET A 27 20.69 12.88 -19.26
N CYS A 28 20.19 13.64 -20.24
CA CYS A 28 18.78 13.64 -20.60
C CYS A 28 18.30 12.26 -21.06
N ALA A 29 19.03 11.66 -22.00
CA ALA A 29 18.67 10.35 -22.52
C ALA A 29 18.68 9.26 -21.43
N LEU A 30 19.66 9.27 -20.53
CA LEU A 30 19.72 8.34 -19.40
C LEU A 30 18.55 8.56 -18.42
N THR A 31 18.19 9.81 -18.15
CA THR A 31 17.05 10.15 -17.28
C THR A 31 15.73 9.66 -17.90
N VAL A 32 15.50 9.94 -19.19
CA VAL A 32 14.30 9.49 -19.91
C VAL A 32 14.24 7.97 -19.99
N PHE A 33 15.35 7.31 -20.29
CA PHE A 33 15.45 5.85 -20.29
C PHE A 33 15.08 5.25 -18.94
N SER A 34 15.73 5.72 -17.88
CA SER A 34 15.54 5.17 -16.52
C SER A 34 14.12 5.40 -16.01
N THR A 35 13.59 6.62 -16.16
CA THR A 35 12.22 6.94 -15.72
C THR A 35 11.17 6.23 -16.54
N SER A 36 11.36 6.07 -17.85
CA SER A 36 10.46 5.30 -18.73
C SER A 36 10.49 3.80 -18.37
N LEU A 37 11.66 3.24 -18.08
CA LEU A 37 11.79 1.84 -17.66
C LEU A 37 11.08 1.60 -16.32
N ILE A 38 11.26 2.48 -15.34
CA ILE A 38 10.57 2.43 -14.05
C ILE A 38 9.05 2.55 -14.25
N ALA A 39 8.59 3.49 -15.09
CA ALA A 39 7.17 3.64 -15.40
C ALA A 39 6.59 2.38 -16.05
N ALA A 40 7.30 1.78 -17.02
CA ALA A 40 6.90 0.54 -17.67
C ALA A 40 6.77 -0.61 -16.66
N PHE A 41 7.74 -0.75 -15.75
CA PHE A 41 7.72 -1.77 -14.70
C PHE A 41 6.54 -1.56 -13.72
N LEU A 42 6.36 -0.34 -13.20
CA LEU A 42 5.28 -0.04 -12.25
C LEU A 42 3.89 -0.24 -12.88
N LEU A 43 3.69 0.21 -14.12
CA LEU A 43 2.44 0.01 -14.86
C LEU A 43 2.18 -1.47 -15.15
N GLY A 44 3.21 -2.24 -15.49
CA GLY A 44 3.15 -3.69 -15.69
C GLY A 44 2.79 -4.43 -14.41
N ALA A 45 3.41 -4.08 -13.29
CA ALA A 45 3.11 -4.62 -11.96
C ALA A 45 1.65 -4.32 -11.55
N GLN A 46 1.20 -3.07 -11.73
CA GLN A 46 -0.18 -2.70 -11.47
C GLN A 46 -1.17 -3.43 -12.38
N PHE A 47 -0.80 -3.68 -13.64
CA PHE A 47 -1.63 -4.47 -14.57
C PHE A 47 -1.86 -5.90 -14.07
N ILE A 48 -0.84 -6.55 -13.56
CA ILE A 48 -0.95 -7.92 -13.03
C ILE A 48 -1.98 -7.99 -11.89
N VAL A 49 -2.01 -6.97 -11.03
CA VAL A 49 -2.92 -6.89 -9.88
C VAL A 49 -4.31 -6.42 -10.29
N MET A 50 -4.40 -5.29 -10.98
CA MET A 50 -5.67 -4.60 -11.26
C MET A 50 -6.38 -5.13 -12.52
N ARG A 51 -5.65 -5.81 -13.43
CA ARG A 51 -6.16 -6.37 -14.70
C ARG A 51 -6.82 -5.34 -15.62
N ARG A 52 -6.39 -4.06 -15.53
CA ARG A 52 -6.89 -2.99 -16.38
C ARG A 52 -6.08 -2.91 -17.67
N PRO A 53 -6.69 -3.06 -18.88
CA PRO A 53 -5.97 -3.10 -20.14
C PRO A 53 -5.08 -1.90 -20.39
N ILE A 54 -5.53 -0.72 -20.01
CA ILE A 54 -4.80 0.55 -20.17
C ILE A 54 -3.42 0.50 -19.51
N LEU A 55 -3.29 -0.13 -18.33
CA LEU A 55 -2.01 -0.22 -17.61
C LEU A 55 -1.00 -1.07 -18.39
N GLY A 56 -1.43 -2.21 -18.92
CA GLY A 56 -0.56 -3.09 -19.72
C GLY A 56 -0.12 -2.43 -21.04
N THR A 57 -1.03 -1.73 -21.73
CA THR A 57 -0.68 -1.03 -22.98
C THR A 57 0.22 0.17 -22.71
N LEU A 58 0.00 0.92 -21.64
CA LEU A 58 0.90 2.01 -21.24
C LEU A 58 2.27 1.49 -20.80
N ALA A 59 2.34 0.35 -20.12
CA ALA A 59 3.61 -0.31 -19.81
C ALA A 59 4.41 -0.56 -21.10
N GLY A 60 3.73 -1.05 -22.16
CA GLY A 60 4.31 -1.21 -23.48
C GLY A 60 4.76 0.11 -24.12
N ALA A 61 3.96 1.18 -24.02
CA ALA A 61 4.31 2.50 -24.55
C ALA A 61 5.60 3.06 -23.90
N TYR A 62 5.73 2.93 -22.59
CA TYR A 62 6.93 3.37 -21.86
C TYR A 62 8.13 2.45 -22.12
N ALA A 63 7.93 1.14 -22.28
CA ALA A 63 9.00 0.22 -22.71
C ALA A 63 9.50 0.55 -24.12
N PHE A 64 8.58 0.87 -25.04
CA PHE A 64 8.92 1.37 -26.38
C PHE A 64 9.78 2.64 -26.30
N ALA A 65 9.36 3.64 -25.51
CA ALA A 65 10.12 4.88 -25.32
C ALA A 65 11.51 4.61 -24.74
N ALA A 66 11.62 3.76 -23.71
CA ALA A 66 12.91 3.41 -23.11
C ALA A 66 13.88 2.79 -24.12
N ILE A 67 13.42 1.82 -24.91
CA ILE A 67 14.26 1.13 -25.91
C ILE A 67 14.70 2.11 -27.03
N THR A 68 13.77 2.90 -27.56
CA THR A 68 14.09 3.83 -28.66
C THR A 68 15.04 4.93 -28.20
N VAL A 69 14.88 5.47 -26.98
CA VAL A 69 15.82 6.46 -26.41
C VAL A 69 17.19 5.85 -26.14
N ALA A 70 17.26 4.61 -25.64
CA ALA A 70 18.53 3.92 -25.45
C ALA A 70 19.26 3.70 -26.78
N LEU A 71 18.55 3.23 -27.81
CA LEU A 71 19.12 3.07 -29.16
C LEU A 71 19.55 4.41 -29.75
N GLN A 72 18.76 5.48 -29.55
CA GLN A 72 19.11 6.82 -29.97
C GLN A 72 20.40 7.31 -29.31
N LEU A 73 20.56 7.12 -28.00
CA LEU A 73 21.75 7.52 -27.26
C LEU A 73 23.00 6.79 -27.80
N LEU A 74 22.88 5.48 -28.05
CA LEU A 74 23.98 4.66 -28.58
C LEU A 74 24.33 5.03 -30.04
N ALA A 75 23.33 5.36 -30.85
CA ALA A 75 23.52 5.76 -32.25
C ALA A 75 24.00 7.21 -32.41
N PHE A 76 23.98 8.01 -31.33
CA PHE A 76 24.23 9.43 -31.44
C PHE A 76 25.71 9.74 -31.67
N PRO A 77 26.08 10.47 -32.76
CA PRO A 77 27.47 10.81 -33.06
C PRO A 77 28.09 11.67 -31.96
N GLY A 78 29.33 11.35 -31.58
CA GLY A 78 30.11 12.12 -30.60
C GLY A 78 29.82 11.82 -29.14
N VAL A 79 28.85 10.94 -28.79
CA VAL A 79 28.60 10.53 -27.38
C VAL A 79 29.56 9.41 -26.94
N PHE A 80 29.57 8.28 -27.65
CA PHE A 80 30.42 7.13 -27.32
C PHE A 80 31.49 6.87 -28.41
N ALA A 81 31.22 7.27 -29.66
CA ALA A 81 32.12 7.17 -30.79
C ALA A 81 31.85 8.33 -31.77
N PRO A 82 32.82 8.72 -32.57
CA PRO A 82 32.66 9.84 -33.52
C PRO A 82 31.48 9.68 -34.49
N THR A 83 31.17 8.44 -34.89
CA THR A 83 30.06 8.13 -35.82
C THR A 83 28.86 7.51 -35.13
N GLY A 84 28.87 7.38 -33.78
CA GLY A 84 27.90 6.59 -33.00
C GLY A 84 28.27 5.11 -32.96
N LEU A 85 27.58 4.35 -32.09
CA LEU A 85 27.73 2.89 -31.95
C LEU A 85 26.71 2.14 -32.84
N LEU A 86 26.78 0.82 -32.85
CA LEU A 86 25.86 -0.12 -33.52
C LEU A 86 25.86 -0.01 -35.05
N GLY A 87 26.89 0.57 -35.63
CA GLY A 87 26.95 0.83 -37.09
C GLY A 87 25.97 1.91 -37.56
N ALA A 88 25.73 2.89 -36.67
CA ALA A 88 24.81 3.99 -36.93
C ALA A 88 25.20 4.78 -38.17
N ARG A 89 24.21 5.13 -38.97
CA ARG A 89 24.34 6.01 -40.13
C ARG A 89 24.08 7.46 -39.73
N HIS A 90 24.36 8.39 -40.62
CA HIS A 90 24.24 9.83 -40.33
C HIS A 90 22.86 10.23 -39.81
N GLU A 91 21.79 9.66 -40.38
CA GLU A 91 20.40 9.98 -40.02
C GLU A 91 19.77 9.05 -38.95
N SER A 92 20.52 8.05 -38.48
CA SER A 92 19.97 7.05 -37.54
C SER A 92 19.41 7.67 -36.26
N ALA A 93 20.13 8.61 -35.66
CA ALA A 93 19.71 9.28 -34.46
C ALA A 93 18.46 10.15 -34.63
N ALA A 94 18.33 10.78 -35.79
CA ALA A 94 17.18 11.61 -36.15
C ALA A 94 15.93 10.76 -36.39
N TRP A 95 16.05 9.61 -37.07
CA TRP A 95 14.95 8.68 -37.25
C TRP A 95 14.50 8.02 -35.92
N LEU A 96 15.44 7.67 -35.03
CA LEU A 96 15.10 7.16 -33.72
C LEU A 96 14.35 8.18 -32.87
N TRP A 97 14.72 9.47 -32.98
CA TRP A 97 13.97 10.57 -32.38
C TRP A 97 12.53 10.65 -32.94
N THR A 98 12.40 10.60 -34.26
CA THR A 98 11.12 10.63 -34.99
C THR A 98 10.22 9.47 -34.55
N PHE A 99 10.76 8.25 -34.50
CA PHE A 99 10.02 7.06 -34.10
C PHE A 99 9.56 7.13 -32.65
N TRP A 100 10.39 7.67 -31.76
CA TRP A 100 10.00 7.84 -30.36
C TRP A 100 8.87 8.87 -30.20
N HIS A 101 9.00 10.06 -30.77
CA HIS A 101 8.05 11.16 -30.66
C HIS A 101 6.71 10.92 -31.39
N GLY A 102 6.71 10.08 -32.40
CA GLY A 102 5.48 9.62 -33.05
C GLY A 102 4.89 8.36 -32.43
N GLY A 103 5.74 7.41 -32.08
CA GLY A 103 5.31 6.08 -31.58
C GLY A 103 4.74 6.09 -30.19
N PHE A 104 5.36 6.82 -29.26
CA PHE A 104 4.86 6.90 -27.87
C PHE A 104 3.41 7.43 -27.80
N PRO A 105 3.07 8.59 -28.38
CA PRO A 105 1.69 9.08 -28.37
C PRO A 105 0.72 8.12 -29.09
N LEU A 106 1.16 7.46 -30.16
CA LEU A 106 0.35 6.46 -30.86
C LEU A 106 -0.03 5.27 -29.94
N PHE A 107 0.93 4.76 -29.19
CA PHE A 107 0.65 3.71 -28.20
C PHE A 107 -0.23 4.20 -27.07
N VAL A 108 -0.19 5.49 -26.67
CA VAL A 108 -1.12 6.08 -25.72
C VAL A 108 -2.54 6.12 -26.29
N VAL A 109 -2.71 6.50 -27.58
CA VAL A 109 -4.02 6.40 -28.25
C VAL A 109 -4.55 4.97 -28.25
N LEU A 110 -3.70 4.00 -28.56
CA LEU A 110 -4.06 2.58 -28.52
C LEU A 110 -4.45 2.15 -27.10
N ALA A 111 -3.77 2.63 -26.06
CA ALA A 111 -4.13 2.36 -24.66
C ALA A 111 -5.52 2.91 -24.32
N MET A 112 -5.88 4.10 -24.79
CA MET A 112 -7.21 4.67 -24.62
C MET A 112 -8.28 3.85 -25.33
N LEU A 113 -8.04 3.41 -26.56
CA LEU A 113 -8.99 2.61 -27.34
C LEU A 113 -9.20 1.20 -26.75
N THR A 114 -8.15 0.59 -26.20
CA THR A 114 -8.21 -0.75 -25.59
C THR A 114 -8.87 -0.75 -24.21
N ARG A 115 -8.90 0.40 -23.53
CA ARG A 115 -9.40 0.57 -22.16
C ARG A 115 -10.78 -0.09 -21.94
N TYR A 116 -11.72 0.14 -22.83
CA TYR A 116 -13.08 -0.38 -22.71
C TYR A 116 -13.28 -1.69 -23.46
N ARG A 117 -12.65 -1.85 -24.64
CA ARG A 117 -12.83 -3.03 -25.50
C ARG A 117 -12.31 -4.33 -24.86
N LEU A 118 -11.20 -4.27 -24.14
CA LEU A 118 -10.56 -5.45 -23.54
C LEU A 118 -10.94 -5.66 -22.06
N ALA A 119 -11.61 -4.71 -21.40
CA ALA A 119 -11.90 -4.78 -19.97
C ALA A 119 -12.64 -6.07 -19.57
N LYS A 120 -13.72 -6.46 -20.30
CA LYS A 120 -14.48 -7.69 -20.06
C LYS A 120 -13.66 -8.96 -20.27
N ARG A 121 -12.74 -8.98 -21.24
CA ARG A 121 -11.90 -10.15 -21.53
C ARG A 121 -10.82 -10.35 -20.47
N LEU A 122 -10.28 -9.29 -19.91
CA LEU A 122 -9.22 -9.35 -18.91
C LEU A 122 -9.72 -9.64 -17.50
N SER A 123 -10.93 -9.19 -17.13
CA SER A 123 -11.49 -9.47 -15.80
C SER A 123 -11.65 -10.97 -15.51
N ASN A 124 -11.93 -11.78 -16.53
CA ASN A 124 -12.21 -13.22 -16.42
C ASN A 124 -11.04 -14.13 -16.86
N THR A 125 -9.89 -13.58 -17.21
CA THR A 125 -8.79 -14.41 -17.72
C THR A 125 -7.93 -15.00 -16.60
N ARG A 126 -7.56 -16.29 -16.76
CA ARG A 126 -6.53 -16.96 -15.95
C ARG A 126 -5.11 -16.68 -16.45
N HIS A 127 -4.94 -16.10 -17.65
CA HIS A 127 -3.66 -15.95 -18.33
C HIS A 127 -3.17 -14.50 -18.38
N VAL A 128 -3.12 -13.82 -17.21
CA VAL A 128 -2.71 -12.40 -17.12
C VAL A 128 -1.32 -12.18 -17.70
N GLY A 129 -0.37 -13.09 -17.46
CA GLY A 129 1.00 -12.99 -18.00
C GLY A 129 1.04 -12.99 -19.53
N ARG A 130 0.20 -13.78 -20.23
CA ARG A 130 0.11 -13.78 -21.69
C ARG A 130 -0.41 -12.43 -22.22
N TRP A 131 -1.38 -11.84 -21.53
CA TRP A 131 -1.87 -10.50 -21.88
C TRP A 131 -0.81 -9.41 -21.67
N LEU A 132 -0.05 -9.47 -20.58
CA LEU A 132 1.07 -8.53 -20.40
C LEU A 132 2.12 -8.73 -21.49
N ALA A 133 2.47 -9.98 -21.81
CA ALA A 133 3.42 -10.28 -22.88
C ALA A 133 2.96 -9.74 -24.25
N THR A 134 1.65 -9.73 -24.55
CA THR A 134 1.14 -9.15 -25.79
C THR A 134 1.09 -7.61 -25.72
N LEU A 135 0.52 -7.04 -24.67
CA LEU A 135 0.32 -5.60 -24.54
C LEU A 135 1.63 -4.82 -24.41
N ALA A 136 2.65 -5.40 -23.76
CA ALA A 136 3.98 -4.81 -23.64
C ALA A 136 4.95 -5.34 -24.69
N GLY A 137 4.89 -6.62 -25.03
CA GLY A 137 5.81 -7.26 -25.98
C GLY A 137 5.67 -6.75 -27.42
N VAL A 138 4.44 -6.44 -27.88
CA VAL A 138 4.24 -5.86 -29.22
C VAL A 138 4.92 -4.50 -29.36
N PRO A 139 4.72 -3.51 -28.45
CA PRO A 139 5.48 -2.24 -28.52
C PRO A 139 7.00 -2.44 -28.43
N ILE A 140 7.50 -3.38 -27.61
CA ILE A 140 8.92 -3.71 -27.53
C ILE A 140 9.44 -4.25 -28.88
N ALA A 141 8.73 -5.19 -29.50
CA ALA A 141 9.10 -5.73 -30.81
C ALA A 141 9.10 -4.65 -31.88
N VAL A 142 8.14 -3.74 -31.87
CA VAL A 142 8.09 -2.58 -32.75
C VAL A 142 9.29 -1.64 -32.54
N ALA A 143 9.65 -1.36 -31.27
CA ALA A 143 10.83 -0.53 -30.96
C ALA A 143 12.12 -1.14 -31.52
N ILE A 144 12.31 -2.45 -31.34
CA ILE A 144 13.47 -3.18 -31.86
C ILE A 144 13.48 -3.16 -33.40
N ALA A 145 12.33 -3.44 -34.05
CA ALA A 145 12.21 -3.45 -35.49
C ALA A 145 12.51 -2.07 -36.12
N LEU A 146 11.91 -1.00 -35.58
CA LEU A 146 12.17 0.37 -36.01
C LEU A 146 13.61 0.78 -35.71
N GLY A 147 14.19 0.35 -34.60
CA GLY A 147 15.61 0.54 -34.30
C GLY A 147 16.52 -0.12 -35.33
N LEU A 148 16.24 -1.36 -35.71
CA LEU A 148 16.98 -2.04 -36.77
C LEU A 148 16.84 -1.33 -38.13
N VAL A 149 15.67 -0.84 -38.47
CA VAL A 149 15.44 -0.05 -39.68
C VAL A 149 16.27 1.23 -39.64
N ALA A 150 16.23 1.99 -38.56
CA ALA A 150 17.00 3.22 -38.38
C ALA A 150 18.52 3.02 -38.48
N LEU A 151 19.03 1.87 -38.01
CA LEU A 151 20.46 1.55 -37.97
C LEU A 151 20.97 0.93 -39.27
N ARG A 152 20.13 0.21 -40.02
CA ARG A 152 20.56 -0.61 -41.15
C ARG A 152 20.11 -0.08 -42.50
N ALA A 153 18.92 0.54 -42.57
CA ALA A 153 18.39 1.08 -43.84
C ALA A 153 19.03 2.42 -44.18
N ASP A 154 19.13 2.68 -45.49
CA ASP A 154 19.57 3.98 -45.99
C ASP A 154 18.37 4.91 -46.10
N LEU A 155 18.03 5.52 -44.98
CA LEU A 155 16.88 6.39 -44.88
C LEU A 155 17.28 7.83 -45.28
N PRO A 156 16.41 8.56 -45.99
CA PRO A 156 16.63 9.99 -46.25
C PRO A 156 16.60 10.78 -44.96
N ALA A 157 17.12 12.00 -44.97
CA ALA A 157 16.99 12.89 -43.80
C ALA A 157 15.49 13.06 -43.46
N PRO A 158 15.08 12.83 -42.23
CA PRO A 158 13.66 12.93 -41.85
C PRO A 158 13.15 14.37 -41.91
N PHE A 159 14.05 15.35 -41.80
CA PHE A 159 13.75 16.78 -41.89
C PHE A 159 14.61 17.40 -42.98
N GLY A 160 14.00 18.26 -43.83
CA GLY A 160 14.70 18.90 -44.94
C GLY A 160 15.81 19.84 -44.47
N PRO A 161 16.76 20.16 -45.34
CA PRO A 161 17.94 20.99 -45.03
C PRO A 161 17.61 22.49 -44.84
N SER A 162 16.34 22.89 -44.80
CA SER A 162 15.94 24.28 -44.74
C SER A 162 16.19 24.91 -43.37
N LEU A 163 16.98 25.96 -43.37
CA LEU A 163 17.29 26.82 -42.23
C LEU A 163 16.12 27.76 -41.83
N ASP A 164 15.01 27.74 -42.55
CA ASP A 164 13.86 28.62 -42.31
C ASP A 164 12.75 27.91 -41.51
N ASN A 165 12.42 28.45 -40.34
CA ASN A 165 11.35 27.93 -39.44
C ASN A 165 9.99 27.82 -40.15
N ALA A 166 9.72 28.65 -41.16
CA ALA A 166 8.50 28.60 -41.97
C ALA A 166 8.38 27.34 -42.84
N LEU A 167 9.50 26.72 -43.21
CA LEU A 167 9.54 25.51 -44.03
C LEU A 167 9.48 24.24 -43.22
N LEU A 168 9.93 24.25 -41.94
CA LEU A 168 9.76 23.10 -41.01
C LEU A 168 8.29 22.84 -40.69
N ALA A 169 7.46 23.89 -40.63
CA ALA A 169 6.03 23.75 -40.43
C ALA A 169 5.32 23.11 -41.66
N ALA A 170 5.97 23.10 -42.81
CA ALA A 170 5.50 22.44 -44.03
C ALA A 170 6.11 21.04 -44.25
N ASP A 171 7.06 20.60 -43.38
CA ASP A 171 7.69 19.30 -43.50
C ASP A 171 6.66 18.17 -43.19
N PRO A 172 6.50 17.20 -44.12
CA PRO A 172 5.49 16.13 -43.92
C PRO A 172 5.70 15.31 -42.66
N VAL A 173 6.94 15.05 -42.25
CA VAL A 173 7.27 14.28 -41.06
C VAL A 173 6.88 15.07 -39.80
N ALA A 174 7.19 16.37 -39.77
CA ALA A 174 6.80 17.25 -38.65
C ALA A 174 5.28 17.34 -38.52
N ILE A 175 4.54 17.51 -39.63
CA ILE A 175 3.07 17.53 -39.64
C ILE A 175 2.49 16.23 -39.08
N VAL A 176 3.03 15.07 -39.50
CA VAL A 176 2.59 13.76 -39.04
C VAL A 176 2.81 13.62 -37.50
N ILE A 177 3.99 13.98 -37.00
CA ILE A 177 4.29 13.89 -35.57
C ILE A 177 3.35 14.81 -34.75
N TRP A 178 3.14 16.06 -35.18
CA TRP A 178 2.22 17.00 -34.56
C TRP A 178 0.78 16.48 -34.55
N THR A 179 0.32 15.93 -35.69
CA THR A 179 -1.04 15.38 -35.81
C THR A 179 -1.24 14.20 -34.84
N ILE A 180 -0.25 13.31 -34.76
CA ILE A 180 -0.30 12.17 -33.79
C ILE A 180 -0.34 12.67 -32.36
N ASN A 181 0.47 13.65 -31.97
CA ASN A 181 0.50 14.21 -30.62
C ASN A 181 -0.84 14.90 -30.26
N LEU A 182 -1.37 15.73 -31.17
CA LEU A 182 -2.68 16.38 -30.99
C LEU A 182 -3.81 15.37 -30.92
N GLY A 183 -3.79 14.34 -31.76
CA GLY A 183 -4.74 13.23 -31.72
C GLY A 183 -4.67 12.44 -30.40
N ALA A 184 -3.47 12.25 -29.85
CA ALA A 184 -3.28 11.61 -28.54
C ALA A 184 -3.84 12.46 -27.40
N ILE A 185 -3.62 13.78 -27.41
CA ILE A 185 -4.19 14.72 -26.44
C ILE A 185 -5.71 14.69 -26.54
N ALA A 186 -6.28 14.78 -27.75
CA ALA A 186 -7.72 14.69 -27.98
C ALA A 186 -8.28 13.36 -27.46
N ALA A 187 -7.64 12.22 -27.76
CA ALA A 187 -8.05 10.92 -27.25
C ALA A 187 -8.03 10.86 -25.71
N ALA A 188 -6.98 11.40 -25.07
CA ALA A 188 -6.90 11.46 -23.62
C ALA A 188 -8.01 12.31 -22.99
N LEU A 189 -8.36 13.44 -23.59
CA LEU A 189 -9.42 14.33 -23.12
C LEU A 189 -10.83 13.74 -23.33
N PHE A 190 -11.12 13.26 -24.55
CA PHE A 190 -12.48 12.82 -24.92
C PHE A 190 -12.79 11.39 -24.49
N VAL A 191 -11.83 10.47 -24.59
CA VAL A 191 -12.01 9.06 -24.22
C VAL A 191 -11.71 8.86 -22.71
N GLY A 192 -10.63 9.47 -22.20
CA GLY A 192 -10.26 9.43 -20.78
C GLY A 192 -11.26 10.15 -19.88
N ARG A 193 -11.83 11.26 -20.37
CA ARG A 193 -12.78 12.14 -19.66
C ARG A 193 -12.27 12.63 -18.30
N MET A 194 -10.96 12.60 -18.07
CA MET A 194 -10.28 13.03 -16.83
C MET A 194 -10.94 12.49 -15.53
N ARG A 195 -11.42 11.24 -15.56
CA ARG A 195 -12.12 10.61 -14.44
C ARG A 195 -11.20 10.04 -13.38
N THR A 196 -9.95 9.73 -13.74
CA THR A 196 -8.96 9.18 -12.84
C THR A 196 -7.71 10.06 -12.79
N MET A 197 -6.95 9.97 -11.70
CA MET A 197 -5.65 10.66 -11.62
C MET A 197 -4.74 10.28 -12.78
N LEU A 198 -4.73 9.01 -13.19
CA LEU A 198 -3.97 8.56 -14.35
C LEU A 198 -4.38 9.30 -15.63
N ASP A 199 -5.67 9.56 -15.86
CA ASP A 199 -6.14 10.30 -17.05
C ASP A 199 -5.61 11.74 -17.05
N ILE A 200 -5.63 12.42 -15.91
CA ILE A 200 -5.13 13.79 -15.78
C ILE A 200 -3.63 13.83 -16.07
N TRP A 201 -2.86 12.91 -15.49
CA TRP A 201 -1.41 12.87 -15.68
C TRP A 201 -1.01 12.46 -17.09
N LEU A 202 -1.78 11.60 -17.76
CA LEU A 202 -1.56 11.30 -19.18
C LEU A 202 -1.71 12.54 -20.05
N VAL A 203 -2.71 13.39 -19.79
CA VAL A 203 -2.85 14.68 -20.48
C VAL A 203 -1.62 15.57 -20.24
N VAL A 204 -1.12 15.65 -19.01
CA VAL A 204 0.09 16.42 -18.66
C VAL A 204 1.31 15.88 -19.41
N VAL A 205 1.51 14.55 -19.43
CA VAL A 205 2.62 13.91 -20.16
C VAL A 205 2.53 14.18 -21.67
N LEU A 206 1.34 14.07 -22.24
CA LEU A 206 1.12 14.33 -23.68
C LEU A 206 1.32 15.80 -24.04
N LEU A 207 0.89 16.74 -23.18
CA LEU A 207 1.17 18.17 -23.36
C LEU A 207 2.66 18.46 -23.28
N ALA A 208 3.39 17.80 -22.36
CA ALA A 208 4.84 17.92 -22.26
C ALA A 208 5.53 17.34 -23.50
N SER A 209 5.07 16.18 -24.01
CA SER A 209 5.54 15.58 -25.26
C SER A 209 5.30 16.49 -26.48
N PHE A 210 4.12 17.10 -26.55
CA PHE A 210 3.79 18.07 -27.60
C PHE A 210 4.70 19.32 -27.54
N THR A 211 4.95 19.83 -26.31
CA THR A 211 5.84 20.98 -26.10
C THR A 211 7.27 20.65 -26.49
N ASP A 212 7.80 19.49 -26.08
CA ASP A 212 9.11 18.99 -26.45
C ASP A 212 9.25 18.87 -27.97
N THR A 213 8.31 18.18 -28.60
CA THR A 213 8.29 18.02 -30.08
C THR A 213 8.26 19.36 -30.77
N SER A 214 7.38 20.28 -30.35
CA SER A 214 7.23 21.60 -30.99
C SER A 214 8.49 22.44 -30.85
N LEU A 215 9.09 22.52 -29.67
CA LEU A 215 10.33 23.26 -29.43
C LEU A 215 11.51 22.67 -30.20
N ASN A 216 11.60 21.34 -30.32
CA ASN A 216 12.63 20.70 -31.16
C ASN A 216 12.48 21.03 -32.63
N LEU A 217 11.26 21.03 -33.14
CA LEU A 217 11.00 21.37 -34.56
C LEU A 217 11.18 22.86 -34.84
N LEU A 218 10.97 23.75 -33.84
CA LEU A 218 11.24 25.17 -33.95
C LEU A 218 12.72 25.52 -33.78
N SER A 219 13.53 24.62 -33.26
CA SER A 219 14.97 24.82 -33.04
C SER A 219 15.77 24.39 -34.25
N THR A 220 16.46 25.33 -34.91
CA THR A 220 17.23 25.07 -36.14
C THR A 220 18.56 24.36 -35.92
N ALA A 221 19.04 24.36 -34.67
CA ALA A 221 20.33 23.75 -34.33
C ALA A 221 20.35 23.20 -32.89
N ARG A 222 21.35 22.37 -32.59
CA ARG A 222 21.66 21.96 -31.21
C ARG A 222 22.17 23.13 -30.38
N PHE A 223 22.02 23.04 -29.07
CA PHE A 223 22.48 24.05 -28.10
C PHE A 223 21.75 25.38 -28.26
N THR A 224 20.53 25.37 -28.77
CA THR A 224 19.64 26.52 -28.73
C THR A 224 18.72 26.48 -27.51
N ALA A 225 18.10 27.61 -27.16
CA ALA A 225 17.17 27.69 -26.02
C ALA A 225 16.01 26.71 -26.16
N GLY A 226 15.40 26.64 -27.34
CA GLY A 226 14.32 25.69 -27.63
C GLY A 226 14.77 24.23 -27.47
N TRP A 227 15.96 23.88 -27.99
CA TRP A 227 16.52 22.56 -27.86
C TRP A 227 16.74 22.14 -26.38
N TYR A 228 17.26 23.03 -25.53
CA TYR A 228 17.45 22.76 -24.09
C TYR A 228 16.13 22.60 -23.37
N VAL A 229 15.19 23.53 -23.56
CA VAL A 229 13.89 23.50 -22.93
C VAL A 229 13.09 22.25 -23.31
N ALA A 230 13.12 21.86 -24.60
CA ALA A 230 12.53 20.63 -25.11
C ALA A 230 13.01 19.40 -24.28
N ARG A 231 14.33 19.27 -24.12
CA ARG A 231 14.92 18.15 -23.36
C ARG A 231 14.50 18.15 -21.88
N LEU A 232 14.31 19.30 -21.25
CA LEU A 232 13.79 19.37 -19.90
C LEU A 232 12.37 18.79 -19.80
N PHE A 233 11.49 19.06 -20.77
CA PHE A 233 10.15 18.46 -20.81
C PHE A 233 10.20 16.96 -21.02
N SER A 234 11.08 16.46 -21.88
CA SER A 234 11.29 15.02 -22.05
C SER A 234 11.71 14.32 -20.75
N MET A 235 12.57 14.97 -19.94
CA MET A 235 13.04 14.41 -18.65
C MET A 235 11.97 14.44 -17.57
N ILE A 236 11.26 15.56 -17.45
CA ILE A 236 10.33 15.82 -16.34
C ILE A 236 9.05 14.98 -16.49
N ALA A 237 8.51 14.86 -17.70
CA ALA A 237 7.22 14.22 -17.93
C ALA A 237 7.12 12.76 -17.45
N PRO A 238 8.04 11.84 -17.83
CA PRO A 238 7.98 10.48 -17.29
C PRO A 238 8.33 10.41 -15.80
N GLY A 239 9.18 11.32 -15.30
CA GLY A 239 9.52 11.42 -13.88
C GLY A 239 8.30 11.75 -13.01
N ILE A 240 7.49 12.71 -13.44
CA ILE A 240 6.23 13.06 -12.75
C ILE A 240 5.29 11.85 -12.71
N LEU A 241 5.14 11.13 -13.81
CA LEU A 241 4.30 9.93 -13.84
C LEU A 241 4.78 8.88 -12.84
N VAL A 242 6.09 8.64 -12.75
CA VAL A 242 6.65 7.72 -11.75
C VAL A 242 6.28 8.17 -10.33
N CYS A 243 6.45 9.45 -10.00
CA CYS A 243 6.05 9.98 -8.69
C CYS A 243 4.57 9.74 -8.40
N VAL A 244 3.68 9.96 -9.38
CA VAL A 244 2.25 9.74 -9.24
C VAL A 244 1.93 8.25 -9.02
N LEU A 245 2.55 7.36 -9.80
CA LEU A 245 2.34 5.92 -9.65
C LEU A 245 2.80 5.41 -8.28
N VAL A 246 3.94 5.88 -7.79
CA VAL A 246 4.44 5.57 -6.44
C VAL A 246 3.49 6.11 -5.37
N TRP A 247 3.00 7.33 -5.53
CA TRP A 247 2.00 7.92 -4.62
C TRP A 247 0.71 7.10 -4.59
N GLU A 248 0.14 6.72 -5.74
CA GLU A 248 -1.07 5.90 -5.81
C GLU A 248 -0.90 4.55 -5.09
N VAL A 249 0.23 3.88 -5.32
CA VAL A 249 0.57 2.63 -4.64
C VAL A 249 0.67 2.84 -3.13
N THR A 250 1.34 3.89 -2.68
CA THR A 250 1.51 4.21 -1.25
C THR A 250 0.16 4.47 -0.57
N VAL A 251 -0.73 5.23 -1.22
CA VAL A 251 -2.09 5.49 -0.70
C VAL A 251 -2.91 4.20 -0.62
N LEU A 252 -2.81 3.33 -1.63
CA LEU A 252 -3.51 2.05 -1.63
C LEU A 252 -3.03 1.14 -0.49
N TYR A 253 -1.71 1.05 -0.27
CA TYR A 253 -1.13 0.29 0.84
C TYR A 253 -1.60 0.80 2.21
N ARG A 254 -1.63 2.13 2.41
CA ARG A 254 -2.15 2.72 3.66
C ARG A 254 -3.60 2.31 3.90
N ARG A 255 -4.47 2.45 2.90
CA ARG A 255 -5.88 2.06 3.00
C ARG A 255 -6.06 0.57 3.33
N LEU A 256 -5.25 -0.29 2.69
CA LEU A 256 -5.27 -1.72 2.96
C LEU A 256 -4.82 -2.04 4.39
N PHE A 257 -3.77 -1.38 4.86
CA PHE A 257 -3.26 -1.53 6.22
C PHE A 257 -4.29 -1.07 7.26
N ASP A 258 -4.93 0.08 7.05
CA ASP A 258 -5.96 0.61 7.96
C ASP A 258 -7.19 -0.30 7.99
N ALA A 259 -7.63 -0.81 6.83
CA ALA A 259 -8.73 -1.76 6.75
C ALA A 259 -8.39 -3.08 7.45
N HIS A 260 -7.17 -3.60 7.27
CA HIS A 260 -6.70 -4.80 7.94
C HIS A 260 -6.62 -4.61 9.47
N ALA A 261 -6.06 -3.49 9.92
CA ALA A 261 -5.99 -3.14 11.35
C ALA A 261 -7.39 -2.98 11.98
N SER A 262 -8.36 -2.43 11.22
CA SER A 262 -9.76 -2.33 11.64
C SER A 262 -10.41 -3.71 11.77
N LEU A 263 -10.23 -4.57 10.77
CA LEU A 263 -10.73 -5.96 10.81
C LEU A 263 -10.13 -6.75 11.99
N MET A 264 -8.83 -6.61 12.24
CA MET A 264 -8.16 -7.25 13.37
C MET A 264 -8.72 -6.77 14.72
N ARG A 265 -8.97 -5.47 14.86
CA ARG A 265 -9.60 -4.92 16.08
C ARG A 265 -11.00 -5.47 16.29
N THR A 266 -11.83 -5.49 15.26
CA THR A 266 -13.19 -6.05 15.33
C THR A 266 -13.17 -7.55 15.60
N ALA A 267 -12.19 -8.29 15.08
CA ALA A 267 -12.03 -9.72 15.30
C ALA A 267 -11.48 -10.07 16.70
N SER A 268 -10.81 -9.15 17.40
CA SER A 268 -10.13 -9.40 18.67
C SER A 268 -10.85 -8.88 19.89
N HIS A 269 -11.81 -7.95 19.74
CA HIS A 269 -12.53 -7.35 20.87
C HIS A 269 -13.99 -7.83 20.93
N ASP A 270 -14.55 -7.81 22.12
CA ASP A 270 -15.98 -8.02 22.33
C ASP A 270 -16.73 -6.72 22.01
N ALA A 271 -17.75 -6.82 21.17
CA ALA A 271 -18.47 -5.64 20.64
C ALA A 271 -19.23 -4.84 21.71
N LEU A 272 -19.63 -5.49 22.80
CA LEU A 272 -20.36 -4.85 23.90
C LEU A 272 -19.42 -4.16 24.88
N THR A 273 -18.40 -4.88 25.32
CA THR A 273 -17.56 -4.48 26.44
C THR A 273 -16.24 -3.85 26.05
N MET A 274 -15.86 -3.93 24.77
CA MET A 274 -14.62 -3.40 24.18
C MET A 274 -13.32 -3.97 24.78
N VAL A 275 -13.38 -4.91 25.72
CA VAL A 275 -12.24 -5.75 26.12
C VAL A 275 -11.99 -6.84 25.08
N TYR A 276 -10.91 -7.57 25.18
CA TYR A 276 -10.65 -8.66 24.24
C TYR A 276 -11.74 -9.74 24.31
N ASN A 277 -12.01 -10.39 23.20
CA ASN A 277 -12.97 -11.48 23.12
C ASN A 277 -12.31 -12.83 23.46
N ARG A 278 -13.16 -13.88 23.58
CA ARG A 278 -12.72 -15.24 23.92
C ARG A 278 -11.72 -15.82 22.90
N SER A 279 -11.86 -15.51 21.61
CA SER A 279 -10.92 -16.00 20.60
C SER A 279 -9.52 -15.44 20.80
N TYR A 280 -9.42 -14.14 21.06
CA TYR A 280 -8.15 -13.50 21.39
C TYR A 280 -7.55 -14.05 22.69
N PHE A 281 -8.39 -14.23 23.73
CA PHE A 281 -7.96 -14.83 24.98
C PHE A 281 -7.31 -16.20 24.74
N ASN A 282 -8.00 -17.11 24.03
CA ASN A 282 -7.48 -18.45 23.79
C ASN A 282 -6.10 -18.43 23.11
N GLU A 283 -5.96 -17.63 22.07
CA GLU A 283 -4.71 -17.54 21.29
C GLU A 283 -3.56 -16.92 22.11
N GLN A 284 -3.82 -15.81 22.78
CA GLN A 284 -2.77 -15.09 23.52
C GLN A 284 -2.40 -15.76 24.83
N PHE A 285 -3.38 -16.37 25.51
CA PHE A 285 -3.13 -17.12 26.73
C PHE A 285 -2.25 -18.35 26.46
N GLU A 286 -2.53 -19.11 25.41
CA GLU A 286 -1.70 -20.24 24.98
C GLU A 286 -0.27 -19.80 24.69
N ARG A 287 -0.09 -18.70 23.96
CA ARG A 287 1.23 -18.12 23.69
C ARG A 287 1.96 -17.69 24.96
N ALA A 288 1.25 -16.99 25.86
CA ALA A 288 1.79 -16.54 27.14
C ALA A 288 2.21 -17.72 28.03
N PHE A 289 1.42 -18.80 28.04
CA PHE A 289 1.72 -20.01 28.80
C PHE A 289 2.98 -20.69 28.28
N HIS A 290 3.11 -20.91 26.97
CA HIS A 290 4.30 -21.52 26.40
C HIS A 290 5.56 -20.64 26.54
N TYR A 291 5.39 -19.32 26.46
CA TYR A 291 6.48 -18.38 26.73
C TYR A 291 6.94 -18.47 28.19
N ALA A 292 6.01 -18.39 29.13
CA ALA A 292 6.28 -18.47 30.57
C ALA A 292 7.03 -19.77 30.93
N ARG A 293 6.56 -20.90 30.39
CA ARG A 293 7.19 -22.22 30.60
C ARG A 293 8.59 -22.28 30.02
N ARG A 294 8.82 -21.75 28.81
CA ARG A 294 10.16 -21.76 28.15
C ARG A 294 11.16 -20.89 28.90
N HIS A 295 10.74 -19.75 29.41
CA HIS A 295 11.62 -18.77 30.04
C HIS A 295 11.61 -18.86 31.58
N ASN A 296 10.91 -19.84 32.13
CA ASN A 296 10.77 -20.03 33.59
C ASN A 296 10.28 -18.75 34.30
N THR A 297 9.34 -18.04 33.67
CA THR A 297 8.70 -16.83 34.22
C THR A 297 7.29 -17.18 34.69
N PRO A 298 6.77 -16.53 35.75
CA PRO A 298 5.43 -16.79 36.21
C PRO A 298 4.37 -16.28 35.23
N LEU A 299 3.23 -16.95 35.19
CA LEU A 299 2.01 -16.52 34.50
C LEU A 299 0.84 -16.72 35.44
N ALA A 300 0.02 -15.71 35.63
CA ALA A 300 -1.19 -15.83 36.41
C ALA A 300 -2.44 -15.53 35.56
N LEU A 301 -3.55 -16.13 35.98
CA LEU A 301 -4.88 -15.96 35.44
C LEU A 301 -5.85 -15.65 36.57
N VAL A 302 -6.69 -14.62 36.35
CA VAL A 302 -7.83 -14.32 37.25
C VAL A 302 -9.10 -14.48 36.43
N MET A 303 -9.98 -15.39 36.82
CA MET A 303 -11.33 -15.54 36.31
C MET A 303 -12.29 -14.73 37.17
N VAL A 304 -13.13 -13.91 36.57
CA VAL A 304 -14.06 -13.00 37.25
C VAL A 304 -15.47 -13.23 36.71
N ASP A 305 -16.44 -13.28 37.58
CA ASP A 305 -17.85 -13.47 37.22
C ASP A 305 -18.73 -12.47 37.99
N VAL A 306 -19.71 -11.90 37.29
CA VAL A 306 -20.62 -10.90 37.86
C VAL A 306 -21.68 -11.63 38.73
N ASP A 307 -21.65 -11.35 40.01
CA ASP A 307 -22.54 -12.02 40.98
C ASP A 307 -24.02 -11.71 40.67
N HIS A 308 -24.85 -12.76 40.67
CA HIS A 308 -26.29 -12.67 40.44
C HIS A 308 -26.72 -11.96 39.16
N PHE A 309 -25.89 -11.97 38.11
CA PHE A 309 -26.16 -11.22 36.90
C PHE A 309 -27.46 -11.61 36.20
N LYS A 310 -27.82 -12.88 36.21
CA LYS A 310 -29.13 -13.33 35.69
C LYS A 310 -30.28 -12.63 36.40
N GLN A 311 -30.27 -12.58 37.74
CA GLN A 311 -31.29 -11.90 38.55
C GLN A 311 -31.32 -10.39 38.27
N TYR A 312 -30.14 -9.79 38.09
CA TYR A 312 -30.02 -8.40 37.64
C TYR A 312 -30.75 -8.15 36.31
N ASN A 313 -30.51 -9.01 35.29
CA ASN A 313 -31.21 -8.92 34.03
C ASN A 313 -32.72 -9.12 34.14
N ASP A 314 -33.14 -10.06 34.97
CA ASP A 314 -34.56 -10.35 35.20
C ASP A 314 -35.27 -9.14 35.84
N THR A 315 -34.59 -8.37 36.72
CA THR A 315 -35.11 -7.20 37.39
C THR A 315 -35.04 -5.92 36.54
N PHE A 316 -33.88 -5.63 35.91
CA PHE A 316 -33.61 -4.34 35.24
C PHE A 316 -33.64 -4.41 33.71
N GLY A 317 -33.78 -5.61 33.14
CA GLY A 317 -33.80 -5.87 31.70
C GLY A 317 -32.39 -5.96 31.10
N HIS A 318 -32.33 -6.62 29.94
CA HIS A 318 -31.05 -6.91 29.24
C HIS A 318 -30.26 -5.65 28.82
N LEU A 319 -30.95 -4.55 28.50
CA LEU A 319 -30.27 -3.30 28.10
C LEU A 319 -29.46 -2.71 29.28
N GLN A 320 -30.00 -2.78 30.52
CA GLN A 320 -29.27 -2.35 31.69
C GLN A 320 -28.17 -3.36 32.08
N GLY A 321 -28.40 -4.65 31.83
CA GLY A 321 -27.34 -5.67 31.91
C GLY A 321 -26.17 -5.42 31.00
N ASP A 322 -26.41 -5.05 29.74
CA ASP A 322 -25.38 -4.69 28.81
C ASP A 322 -24.56 -3.46 29.26
N THR A 323 -25.24 -2.45 29.79
CA THR A 323 -24.59 -1.26 30.37
C THR A 323 -23.75 -1.63 31.60
N CYS A 324 -24.26 -2.52 32.45
CA CYS A 324 -23.56 -3.06 33.61
C CYS A 324 -22.27 -3.80 33.18
N LEU A 325 -22.36 -4.72 32.23
CA LEU A 325 -21.19 -5.45 31.72
C LEU A 325 -20.14 -4.53 31.12
N ALA A 326 -20.53 -3.48 30.37
CA ALA A 326 -19.60 -2.50 29.84
C ALA A 326 -18.87 -1.72 30.95
N ALA A 327 -19.59 -1.34 32.02
CA ALA A 327 -19.00 -0.65 33.16
C ALA A 327 -18.04 -1.57 33.97
N VAL A 328 -18.41 -2.83 34.16
CA VAL A 328 -17.55 -3.85 34.81
C VAL A 328 -16.28 -4.05 33.96
N ALA A 329 -16.40 -4.25 32.67
CA ALA A 329 -15.25 -4.42 31.78
C ALA A 329 -14.27 -3.23 31.83
N ALA A 330 -14.80 -2.01 31.85
CA ALA A 330 -13.99 -0.79 31.98
C ALA A 330 -13.24 -0.74 33.31
N ALA A 331 -13.91 -1.11 34.40
CA ALA A 331 -13.28 -1.18 35.72
C ALA A 331 -12.17 -2.23 35.79
N LEU A 332 -12.40 -3.43 35.22
CA LEU A 332 -11.39 -4.48 35.11
C LEU A 332 -10.19 -4.07 34.26
N SER A 333 -10.42 -3.39 33.14
CA SER A 333 -9.35 -2.86 32.29
C SER A 333 -8.46 -1.86 33.02
N GLY A 334 -9.03 -1.05 33.91
CA GLY A 334 -8.27 -0.11 34.76
C GLY A 334 -7.40 -0.77 35.84
N VAL A 335 -7.60 -2.06 36.12
CA VAL A 335 -6.81 -2.83 37.10
C VAL A 335 -5.61 -3.52 36.44
N ALA A 336 -5.71 -3.93 35.16
CA ALA A 336 -4.64 -4.49 34.37
C ALA A 336 -3.68 -3.35 33.97
N GLY A 337 -2.62 -3.14 34.77
CA GLY A 337 -1.80 -1.92 34.65
C GLY A 337 -0.47 -2.09 33.93
N ARG A 338 -0.04 -3.31 33.59
CA ARG A 338 1.22 -3.56 32.89
C ARG A 338 0.98 -3.68 31.40
N ALA A 339 1.98 -3.38 30.59
CA ALA A 339 1.89 -3.39 29.13
C ALA A 339 1.45 -4.73 28.52
N ASN A 340 1.71 -5.84 29.22
CA ASN A 340 1.38 -7.19 28.75
C ASN A 340 0.17 -7.81 29.47
N ASP A 341 -0.41 -7.11 30.45
CA ASP A 341 -1.65 -7.53 31.09
C ASP A 341 -2.82 -7.28 30.13
N PHE A 342 -3.78 -8.18 30.10
CA PHE A 342 -4.97 -7.94 29.31
C PHE A 342 -6.23 -8.54 29.94
N VAL A 343 -7.36 -7.93 29.61
CA VAL A 343 -8.70 -8.36 30.05
C VAL A 343 -9.47 -8.85 28.84
N ALA A 344 -10.13 -9.97 28.99
CA ALA A 344 -11.00 -10.54 27.97
C ALA A 344 -12.36 -10.91 28.53
N ARG A 345 -13.41 -10.80 27.72
CA ARG A 345 -14.71 -11.40 28.01
C ARG A 345 -14.66 -12.88 27.62
N TYR A 346 -14.73 -13.74 28.64
CA TYR A 346 -14.58 -15.18 28.45
C TYR A 346 -15.91 -15.86 28.13
N GLY A 347 -17.01 -15.38 28.71
CA GLY A 347 -18.38 -15.87 28.52
C GLY A 347 -19.39 -14.75 28.68
N GLY A 348 -20.67 -15.06 28.91
CA GLY A 348 -21.76 -14.09 29.06
C GLY A 348 -21.45 -12.96 30.03
N GLU A 349 -21.31 -13.29 31.30
CA GLU A 349 -20.94 -12.39 32.40
C GLU A 349 -19.54 -12.66 33.00
N GLU A 350 -18.76 -13.51 32.32
CA GLU A 350 -17.44 -13.95 32.77
C GLU A 350 -16.33 -13.18 32.06
N PHE A 351 -15.33 -12.79 32.83
CA PHE A 351 -14.12 -12.09 32.35
C PHE A 351 -12.87 -12.84 32.81
N ALA A 352 -11.83 -12.74 32.00
CA ALA A 352 -10.49 -13.27 32.28
C ALA A 352 -9.48 -12.14 32.32
N VAL A 353 -8.65 -12.05 33.34
CA VAL A 353 -7.51 -11.14 33.43
C VAL A 353 -6.23 -11.96 33.38
N VAL A 354 -5.44 -11.77 32.34
CA VAL A 354 -4.17 -12.50 32.12
C VAL A 354 -3.00 -11.60 32.52
N LEU A 355 -2.10 -12.16 33.33
CA LEU A 355 -1.04 -11.44 34.01
C LEU A 355 0.32 -12.12 33.77
N PRO A 356 0.98 -11.89 32.63
CA PRO A 356 2.33 -12.39 32.38
C PRO A 356 3.33 -11.81 33.39
N GLY A 357 4.19 -12.66 33.95
CA GLY A 357 5.18 -12.25 34.94
C GLY A 357 4.63 -12.04 36.37
N ALA A 358 3.37 -12.38 36.60
CA ALA A 358 2.80 -12.34 37.93
C ALA A 358 2.81 -13.72 38.61
N ASP A 359 3.23 -13.75 39.86
CA ASP A 359 3.15 -14.90 40.75
C ASP A 359 1.75 -14.95 41.44
N GLU A 360 1.57 -15.91 42.35
CA GLU A 360 0.30 -16.08 43.05
C GLU A 360 -0.07 -14.86 43.93
N ARG A 361 0.91 -14.19 44.53
CA ARG A 361 0.68 -12.95 45.30
C ARG A 361 0.25 -11.80 44.40
N GLY A 362 0.87 -11.69 43.24
CA GLY A 362 0.48 -10.74 42.22
C GLY A 362 -0.95 -10.99 41.72
N ALA A 363 -1.30 -12.26 41.47
CA ALA A 363 -2.66 -12.67 41.09
C ALA A 363 -3.68 -12.32 42.15
N ALA A 364 -3.41 -12.65 43.42
CA ALA A 364 -4.28 -12.30 44.57
C ALA A 364 -4.51 -10.78 44.66
N THR A 365 -3.44 -9.99 44.50
CA THR A 365 -3.54 -8.53 44.55
C THR A 365 -4.45 -7.99 43.46
N ILE A 366 -4.29 -8.49 42.24
CA ILE A 366 -5.10 -8.05 41.09
C ILE A 366 -6.54 -8.54 41.21
N ALA A 367 -6.78 -9.77 41.66
CA ALA A 367 -8.11 -10.31 41.90
C ALA A 367 -8.89 -9.46 42.90
N GLU A 368 -8.27 -9.10 44.04
CA GLU A 368 -8.89 -8.23 45.03
C GLU A 368 -9.10 -6.80 44.54
N ARG A 369 -8.14 -6.24 43.78
CA ARG A 369 -8.30 -4.92 43.14
C ARG A 369 -9.44 -4.93 42.14
N ALA A 370 -9.59 -6.00 41.35
CA ALA A 370 -10.67 -6.18 40.38
C ALA A 370 -12.04 -6.19 41.10
N ARG A 371 -12.17 -7.00 42.18
CA ARG A 371 -13.36 -7.02 43.02
C ARG A 371 -13.71 -5.63 43.55
N GLN A 372 -12.75 -4.96 44.18
CA GLN A 372 -12.95 -3.61 44.75
C GLN A 372 -13.24 -2.55 43.67
N ALA A 373 -12.66 -2.67 42.48
CA ALA A 373 -12.93 -1.73 41.41
C ALA A 373 -14.39 -1.82 40.95
N VAL A 374 -14.93 -3.02 40.82
CA VAL A 374 -16.34 -3.22 40.49
C VAL A 374 -17.25 -2.79 41.65
N GLU A 375 -16.93 -3.16 42.89
CA GLU A 375 -17.69 -2.74 44.07
C GLU A 375 -17.81 -1.21 44.17
N ARG A 376 -16.75 -0.49 43.85
CA ARG A 376 -16.74 0.99 43.84
C ARG A 376 -17.64 1.64 42.78
N LEU A 377 -18.06 0.92 41.74
CA LEU A 377 -19.01 1.43 40.76
C LEU A 377 -20.41 1.68 41.38
N ARG A 378 -20.74 0.97 42.45
CA ARG A 378 -22.03 1.08 43.16
C ARG A 378 -23.25 1.01 42.24
N ILE A 379 -23.16 0.18 41.21
CA ILE A 379 -24.28 -0.05 40.28
C ILE A 379 -25.41 -0.69 41.12
N ALA A 380 -26.54 0.01 41.21
CA ALA A 380 -27.67 -0.45 42.04
C ALA A 380 -28.18 -1.83 41.60
N ALA A 381 -28.39 -2.76 42.53
CA ALA A 381 -28.90 -4.09 42.28
C ALA A 381 -29.91 -4.45 43.35
N ASP A 382 -30.85 -5.37 43.03
CA ASP A 382 -31.89 -5.86 43.91
C ASP A 382 -31.43 -7.09 44.77
N THR A 383 -30.13 -7.35 44.78
CA THR A 383 -29.49 -8.41 45.57
C THR A 383 -28.60 -7.81 46.64
N ALA A 384 -28.43 -8.52 47.76
CA ALA A 384 -27.47 -8.10 48.77
C ALA A 384 -26.07 -8.04 48.19
N PRO A 385 -25.32 -6.97 48.38
CA PRO A 385 -25.49 -5.87 49.34
C PRO A 385 -26.19 -4.61 48.79
N GLY A 386 -27.03 -4.72 47.76
CA GLY A 386 -27.75 -3.62 47.11
C GLY A 386 -27.06 -2.98 45.93
N TYR A 387 -25.96 -3.55 45.50
CA TYR A 387 -25.18 -3.15 44.31
C TYR A 387 -24.47 -4.34 43.69
N VAL A 388 -24.11 -4.23 42.41
CA VAL A 388 -23.41 -5.26 41.63
C VAL A 388 -22.02 -5.53 42.23
N THR A 389 -21.71 -6.80 42.42
CA THR A 389 -20.41 -7.30 42.87
C THR A 389 -19.88 -8.35 41.90
N VAL A 390 -18.63 -8.72 42.06
CA VAL A 390 -18.00 -9.81 41.32
C VAL A 390 -17.28 -10.77 42.28
N SER A 391 -17.32 -12.06 41.92
CA SER A 391 -16.45 -13.08 42.51
C SER A 391 -15.23 -13.27 41.60
N ALA A 392 -14.04 -13.48 42.18
CA ALA A 392 -12.82 -13.69 41.45
C ALA A 392 -12.09 -14.96 41.92
N GLY A 393 -11.70 -15.81 40.96
CA GLY A 393 -10.83 -16.96 41.19
C GLY A 393 -9.49 -16.76 40.49
N TYR A 394 -8.39 -17.00 41.16
CA TYR A 394 -7.08 -16.82 40.59
C TYR A 394 -6.19 -18.05 40.76
N ALA A 395 -5.29 -18.25 39.77
CA ALA A 395 -4.23 -19.26 39.80
C ALA A 395 -2.97 -18.71 39.11
N ALA A 396 -1.81 -19.21 39.55
CA ALA A 396 -0.52 -18.85 38.94
C ALA A 396 0.35 -20.08 38.70
N SER A 397 1.18 -20.03 37.66
CA SER A 397 2.12 -21.11 37.31
C SER A 397 3.34 -21.18 38.26
N SER A 398 3.55 -20.18 39.13
CA SER A 398 4.60 -20.16 40.12
C SER A 398 4.24 -21.08 41.28
N GLY A 399 5.14 -22.00 41.63
CA GLY A 399 4.93 -22.93 42.75
C GLY A 399 4.08 -24.18 42.46
N ASN A 400 3.39 -24.21 41.29
CA ASN A 400 2.63 -25.39 40.85
C ASN A 400 2.79 -25.54 39.33
N PRO A 401 3.61 -26.50 38.84
CA PRO A 401 3.83 -26.63 37.42
C PRO A 401 2.60 -27.21 36.72
N PHE A 402 1.79 -26.35 36.11
CA PHE A 402 0.73 -26.80 35.23
C PHE A 402 1.32 -27.35 33.92
N GLU A 403 0.88 -28.53 33.51
CA GLU A 403 1.39 -29.16 32.29
C GLU A 403 0.81 -28.53 31.02
N THR A 404 -0.44 -28.02 31.12
CA THR A 404 -1.19 -27.47 29.98
C THR A 404 -1.83 -26.13 30.32
N PRO A 405 -2.09 -25.28 29.31
CA PRO A 405 -2.86 -24.05 29.50
C PRO A 405 -4.23 -24.32 30.12
N GLY A 406 -4.90 -25.41 29.70
CA GLY A 406 -6.19 -25.82 30.21
C GLY A 406 -6.19 -26.15 31.70
N ALA A 407 -5.10 -26.70 32.23
CA ALA A 407 -4.96 -27.00 33.66
C ALA A 407 -4.93 -25.72 34.52
N LEU A 408 -4.23 -24.66 34.04
CA LEU A 408 -4.21 -23.35 34.71
C LEU A 408 -5.58 -22.67 34.67
N ILE A 409 -6.30 -22.77 33.54
CA ILE A 409 -7.67 -22.26 33.45
C ILE A 409 -8.59 -23.01 34.45
N ALA A 410 -8.53 -24.34 34.46
CA ALA A 410 -9.34 -25.14 35.36
C ALA A 410 -9.07 -24.83 36.84
N ALA A 411 -7.82 -24.55 37.21
CA ALA A 411 -7.47 -24.15 38.58
C ALA A 411 -8.06 -22.79 38.97
N ALA A 412 -8.00 -21.79 38.03
CA ALA A 412 -8.61 -20.47 38.26
C ALA A 412 -10.15 -20.58 38.33
N ASP A 413 -10.76 -21.44 37.53
CA ASP A 413 -12.20 -21.69 37.51
C ASP A 413 -12.67 -22.37 38.79
N ALA A 414 -11.95 -23.39 39.28
CA ALA A 414 -12.21 -24.02 40.58
C ALA A 414 -12.10 -23.01 41.73
N ALA A 415 -11.14 -22.08 41.66
CA ALA A 415 -11.01 -21.01 42.64
C ALA A 415 -12.20 -20.02 42.56
N LEU A 416 -12.68 -19.68 41.35
CA LEU A 416 -13.86 -18.84 41.15
C LEU A 416 -15.12 -19.52 41.72
N TYR A 417 -15.29 -20.80 41.46
CA TYR A 417 -16.39 -21.57 42.07
C TYR A 417 -16.36 -21.51 43.59
N ARG A 418 -15.18 -21.65 44.22
CA ARG A 418 -15.01 -21.47 45.66
C ARG A 418 -15.38 -20.07 46.14
N ALA A 419 -14.97 -19.02 45.41
CA ALA A 419 -15.35 -17.67 45.77
C ALA A 419 -16.88 -17.49 45.80
N LYS A 420 -17.59 -18.10 44.82
CA LYS A 420 -19.06 -18.11 44.80
C LYS A 420 -19.66 -18.87 46.01
N MET A 421 -19.06 -20.00 46.42
CA MET A 421 -19.49 -20.78 47.58
C MET A 421 -19.21 -20.09 48.94
N LEU A 422 -18.17 -19.28 49.02
CA LEU A 422 -17.82 -18.49 50.23
C LEU A 422 -18.75 -17.28 50.46
N GLY A 423 -19.77 -17.10 49.66
CA GLY A 423 -20.78 -16.05 49.84
C GLY A 423 -20.69 -14.94 48.81
N ARG A 424 -19.90 -15.13 47.74
CA ARG A 424 -19.67 -14.15 46.65
C ARG A 424 -18.95 -12.88 47.11
N ASN A 425 -18.76 -11.92 46.19
CA ASN A 425 -18.03 -10.68 46.48
C ASN A 425 -16.68 -10.93 47.20
N VAL A 426 -15.93 -11.92 46.75
CA VAL A 426 -14.67 -12.34 47.38
C VAL A 426 -13.71 -12.86 46.27
N SER A 427 -12.40 -12.77 46.53
CA SER A 427 -11.39 -13.42 45.76
C SER A 427 -10.85 -14.69 46.42
N ALA A 428 -10.64 -15.76 45.66
CA ALA A 428 -10.17 -17.05 46.19
C ALA A 428 -9.02 -17.63 45.34
N ALA A 429 -8.11 -18.37 46.03
CA ALA A 429 -7.05 -19.16 45.40
C ALA A 429 -7.48 -20.61 45.13
N PRO A 430 -6.78 -21.42 44.35
CA PRO A 430 -6.97 -22.87 44.31
C PRO A 430 -6.78 -23.51 45.70
N HIS A 431 -7.46 -24.63 45.93
CA HIS A 431 -7.22 -25.40 47.16
C HIS A 431 -5.87 -26.11 46.98
N HIS A 432 -4.87 -25.78 47.79
CA HIS A 432 -3.74 -26.68 47.98
C HIS A 432 -4.21 -27.76 48.96
N ASP A 433 -4.42 -28.98 48.46
CA ASP A 433 -4.56 -30.13 49.36
C ASP A 433 -3.28 -30.24 50.21
N MET A 434 -3.41 -29.95 51.50
CA MET A 434 -2.36 -30.19 52.50
C MET A 434 -2.24 -31.71 52.75
N GLN A 435 -1.91 -32.51 51.71
CA GLN A 435 -1.71 -33.96 51.85
C GLN A 435 -0.25 -34.40 51.89
N ASP A 436 0.72 -33.48 52.02
CA ASP A 436 2.15 -33.87 52.02
C ASP A 436 2.91 -33.52 53.32
N THR A 437 2.21 -33.19 54.42
CA THR A 437 2.90 -32.89 55.70
C THR A 437 2.69 -33.96 56.78
N ALA A 438 2.05 -35.10 56.46
CA ALA A 438 1.78 -36.16 57.45
C ALA A 438 2.61 -37.46 57.23
N MET A 439 3.68 -37.44 56.44
CA MET A 439 4.56 -38.61 56.25
C MET A 439 6.06 -38.24 56.32
N ARG A 440 6.42 -37.35 57.26
CA ARG A 440 7.81 -37.21 57.74
C ARG A 440 7.80 -36.91 59.21
N ASP A 441 7.46 -37.92 60.02
CA ASP A 441 7.90 -38.13 61.40
C ASP A 441 8.22 -39.61 61.56
#